data_8ea0adb1c5ac56e07b3e0d19bab7f3e1
#
_entry.id   8ea0adb1c5ac56e07b3e0d19bab7f3e1
#
_cell.length_a   1.000
_cell.length_b   1.000
_cell.length_c   1.000
_cell.angle_alpha   90.00
_cell.angle_beta   90.00
_cell.angle_gamma   90.00
#
_symmetry.space_group_name_H-M   'P 1'
#
loop_
_entity.id
_entity.type
_entity.pdbx_description
1 polymer ?
#
loop_
_entity_poly.entity_id
_entity_poly.type
_entity_poly.pdbx_seq_one_letter_code
_entity_poly.pdbx_strand_id
1 'polypeptide(L)'
;MLVTAGAVGIPGVLIGPLESEFGWSNAEISAAFAVRLLLFGMMGPFAAAFMNRFGLRPVILLSQTLIGAGIFGALWMTELWQLTLLMGVVVGLGTGLTAMVLGATVATRWFVNRRGLVIGLLTASTATGQLVFLPVMAALTEAVGWRAALSVSLVALFVAAIAALMLMRNRPSDLGLAPYGEMAVVPAPPQQSLLAMLASPIVTLRDAAGTRMFWLLFGTFFICGMSTNGLIQTHFIPLCGDFGLAAVTAAGVLAVIGLFDFAGTVGSGWLSDRFDNRWLLFWYYGLRGLSLIWLPFSDFSLY
;
A
#
# COMPACT_ATOMS: atom_id res chain seq x y z
N MET A 1 -8.07 -3.18 -2.50
CA MET A 1 -6.86 -2.33 -2.54
C MET A 1 -7.15 -0.88 -2.18
N LEU A 2 -8.11 -0.20 -2.78
CA LEU A 2 -8.43 1.22 -2.50
C LEU A 2 -8.73 1.46 -1.00
N VAL A 3 -9.64 0.68 -0.39
CA VAL A 3 -10.04 0.84 1.04
C VAL A 3 -8.89 0.46 1.99
N THR A 4 -8.12 -0.59 1.68
CA THR A 4 -6.95 -0.96 2.49
C THR A 4 -5.84 0.09 2.42
N ALA A 5 -5.69 0.77 1.27
CA ALA A 5 -4.77 1.89 1.13
C ALA A 5 -5.21 3.12 1.94
N GLY A 6 -6.53 3.36 2.04
CA GLY A 6 -7.07 4.36 2.97
C GLY A 6 -6.64 4.08 4.41
N ALA A 7 -6.73 2.80 4.84
CA ALA A 7 -6.25 2.40 6.18
C ALA A 7 -4.74 2.60 6.37
N VAL A 8 -3.93 2.52 5.31
CA VAL A 8 -2.48 2.81 5.36
C VAL A 8 -2.22 4.30 5.63
N GLY A 9 -3.06 5.21 5.16
CA GLY A 9 -2.92 6.65 5.36
C GLY A 9 -3.38 7.19 6.73
N ILE A 10 -4.18 6.42 7.46
CA ILE A 10 -4.79 6.82 8.75
C ILE A 10 -3.79 7.45 9.76
N PRO A 11 -2.57 6.92 9.96
CA PRO A 11 -1.64 7.46 10.95
C PRO A 11 -1.35 8.95 10.82
N GLY A 12 -1.19 9.44 9.60
CA GLY A 12 -0.89 10.85 9.37
C GLY A 12 -1.97 11.81 9.91
N VAL A 13 -3.20 11.33 10.02
CA VAL A 13 -4.33 12.10 10.53
C VAL A 13 -4.51 11.92 12.04
N LEU A 14 -4.01 10.81 12.62
CA LEU A 14 -4.23 10.47 14.01
C LEU A 14 -3.20 11.07 14.97
N ILE A 15 -1.99 11.42 14.53
CA ILE A 15 -0.89 11.83 15.40
C ILE A 15 -1.32 13.02 16.29
N GLY A 16 -1.80 14.11 15.72
CA GLY A 16 -2.20 15.30 16.48
C GLY A 16 -3.36 15.05 17.46
N PRO A 17 -4.45 14.42 17.05
CA PRO A 17 -5.54 14.06 17.96
C PRO A 17 -5.12 13.14 19.11
N LEU A 18 -4.26 12.15 18.87
CA LEU A 18 -3.76 11.26 19.93
C LEU A 18 -2.82 11.98 20.91
N GLU A 19 -1.95 12.85 20.40
CA GLU A 19 -1.10 13.69 21.21
C GLU A 19 -1.93 14.61 22.13
N SER A 20 -2.98 15.23 21.58
CA SER A 20 -3.83 16.15 22.34
C SER A 20 -4.72 15.43 23.36
N GLU A 21 -5.19 14.22 23.10
CA GLU A 21 -6.11 13.49 23.99
C GLU A 21 -5.39 12.71 25.09
N PHE A 22 -4.28 12.03 24.75
CA PHE A 22 -3.58 11.13 25.66
C PHE A 22 -2.27 11.71 26.21
N GLY A 23 -1.79 12.83 25.67
CA GLY A 23 -0.51 13.43 26.06
C GLY A 23 0.73 12.62 25.64
N TRP A 24 0.57 11.66 24.71
CA TRP A 24 1.69 10.87 24.18
C TRP A 24 2.55 11.73 23.27
N SER A 25 3.85 11.53 23.29
CA SER A 25 4.75 12.25 22.41
C SER A 25 4.60 11.77 20.96
N ASN A 26 4.86 12.66 20.01
CA ASN A 26 4.90 12.32 18.58
C ASN A 26 5.86 11.15 18.29
N ALA A 27 6.98 11.06 19.01
CA ALA A 27 7.94 9.98 18.88
C ALA A 27 7.34 8.61 19.28
N GLU A 28 6.60 8.55 20.37
CA GLU A 28 5.95 7.31 20.84
C GLU A 28 4.86 6.84 19.89
N ILE A 29 4.01 7.76 19.41
CA ILE A 29 2.97 7.47 18.42
C ILE A 29 3.60 7.00 17.10
N SER A 30 4.64 7.69 16.65
CA SER A 30 5.36 7.33 15.42
C SER A 30 6.05 5.97 15.53
N ALA A 31 6.59 5.62 16.71
CA ALA A 31 7.17 4.30 16.95
C ALA A 31 6.13 3.18 16.83
N ALA A 32 4.91 3.37 17.36
CA ALA A 32 3.81 2.44 17.20
C ALA A 32 3.45 2.22 15.71
N PHE A 33 3.41 3.29 14.93
CA PHE A 33 3.16 3.22 13.49
C PHE A 33 4.35 2.67 12.69
N ALA A 34 5.58 2.83 13.17
CA ALA A 34 6.76 2.21 12.55
C ALA A 34 6.70 0.68 12.62
N VAL A 35 6.17 0.09 13.72
CA VAL A 35 5.89 -1.35 13.82
C VAL A 35 4.95 -1.80 12.70
N ARG A 36 3.93 -1.02 12.38
CA ARG A 36 3.01 -1.32 11.28
C ARG A 36 3.72 -1.35 9.93
N LEU A 37 4.55 -0.36 9.64
CA LEU A 37 5.30 -0.30 8.37
C LEU A 37 6.28 -1.46 8.24
N LEU A 38 6.94 -1.84 9.34
CA LEU A 38 7.82 -3.00 9.38
C LEU A 38 7.06 -4.28 9.01
N LEU A 39 5.94 -4.53 9.68
CA LEU A 39 5.11 -5.72 9.43
C LEU A 39 4.48 -5.69 8.03
N PHE A 40 4.04 -4.53 7.54
CA PHE A 40 3.57 -4.36 6.17
C PHE A 40 4.61 -4.82 5.14
N GLY A 41 5.88 -4.44 5.31
CA GLY A 41 6.97 -4.86 4.41
C GLY A 41 7.31 -6.34 4.56
N MET A 42 7.42 -6.85 5.80
CA MET A 42 7.80 -8.23 6.07
C MET A 42 6.74 -9.25 5.63
N MET A 43 5.46 -8.87 5.65
CA MET A 43 4.37 -9.77 5.28
C MET A 43 4.27 -10.04 3.78
N GLY A 44 4.89 -9.24 2.91
CA GLY A 44 4.79 -9.39 1.45
C GLY A 44 5.07 -10.80 0.93
N PRO A 45 6.23 -11.41 1.19
CA PRO A 45 6.55 -12.78 0.75
C PRO A 45 5.58 -13.83 1.31
N PHE A 46 5.17 -13.68 2.57
CA PHE A 46 4.21 -14.58 3.22
C PHE A 46 2.80 -14.43 2.64
N ALA A 47 2.38 -13.21 2.30
CA ALA A 47 1.10 -12.96 1.65
C ALA A 47 0.96 -13.74 0.35
N ALA A 48 2.02 -13.78 -0.49
CA ALA A 48 2.05 -14.60 -1.70
C ALA A 48 1.86 -16.09 -1.39
N ALA A 49 2.56 -16.61 -0.37
CA ALA A 49 2.45 -18.01 0.03
C ALA A 49 1.04 -18.35 0.55
N PHE A 50 0.43 -17.48 1.38
CA PHE A 50 -0.94 -17.64 1.85
C PHE A 50 -1.95 -17.61 0.69
N MET A 51 -1.82 -16.65 -0.24
CA MET A 51 -2.69 -16.57 -1.41
C MET A 51 -2.55 -17.80 -2.32
N ASN A 52 -1.34 -18.37 -2.44
CA ASN A 52 -1.10 -19.57 -3.24
C ASN A 52 -1.76 -20.80 -2.63
N ARG A 53 -1.74 -20.92 -1.30
CA ARG A 53 -2.30 -22.07 -0.60
C ARG A 53 -3.81 -21.96 -0.38
N PHE A 54 -4.28 -20.84 0.20
CA PHE A 54 -5.66 -20.67 0.64
C PHE A 54 -6.54 -19.99 -0.42
N GLY A 55 -5.94 -19.37 -1.42
CA GLY A 55 -6.64 -18.58 -2.42
C GLY A 55 -6.70 -17.08 -2.09
N LEU A 56 -7.12 -16.28 -3.05
CA LEU A 56 -7.19 -14.82 -2.93
C LEU A 56 -8.28 -14.39 -1.93
N ARG A 57 -9.50 -14.96 -2.10
CA ARG A 57 -10.69 -14.56 -1.33
C ARG A 57 -10.51 -14.73 0.18
N PRO A 58 -10.10 -15.90 0.73
CA PRO A 58 -9.90 -16.06 2.17
C PRO A 58 -8.82 -15.13 2.73
N VAL A 59 -7.72 -14.92 2.00
CA VAL A 59 -6.63 -14.04 2.45
C VAL A 59 -7.06 -12.57 2.50
N ILE A 60 -7.85 -12.12 1.51
CA ILE A 60 -8.41 -10.77 1.51
C ILE A 60 -9.39 -10.59 2.67
N LEU A 61 -10.27 -11.55 2.92
CA LEU A 61 -11.20 -11.48 4.04
C LEU A 61 -10.47 -11.47 5.37
N LEU A 62 -9.44 -12.32 5.55
CA LEU A 62 -8.59 -12.30 6.73
C LEU A 62 -7.91 -10.94 6.92
N SER A 63 -7.33 -10.39 5.85
CA SER A 63 -6.72 -9.05 5.87
C SER A 63 -7.71 -8.00 6.35
N GLN A 64 -8.90 -7.95 5.77
CA GLN A 64 -9.93 -6.96 6.12
C GLN A 64 -10.47 -7.16 7.55
N THR A 65 -10.59 -8.41 7.99
CA THR A 65 -10.96 -8.72 9.38
C THR A 65 -9.90 -8.24 10.36
N LEU A 66 -8.61 -8.47 10.08
CA LEU A 66 -7.51 -7.99 10.92
C LEU A 66 -7.50 -6.45 10.97
N ILE A 67 -7.57 -5.79 9.82
CA ILE A 67 -7.61 -4.31 9.77
C ILE A 67 -8.83 -3.79 10.53
N GLY A 68 -10.01 -4.36 10.28
CA GLY A 68 -11.24 -3.97 10.96
C GLY A 68 -11.19 -4.21 12.47
N ALA A 69 -10.67 -5.35 12.91
CA ALA A 69 -10.52 -5.67 14.35
C ALA A 69 -9.52 -4.72 15.03
N GLY A 70 -8.40 -4.40 14.39
CA GLY A 70 -7.42 -3.44 14.90
C GLY A 70 -8.00 -2.03 15.03
N ILE A 71 -8.69 -1.53 13.99
CA ILE A 71 -9.35 -0.22 14.02
C ILE A 71 -10.49 -0.22 15.04
N PHE A 72 -11.32 -1.26 15.06
CA PHE A 72 -12.42 -1.37 16.02
C PHE A 72 -11.91 -1.36 17.47
N GLY A 73 -10.89 -2.17 17.78
CA GLY A 73 -10.27 -2.16 19.11
C GLY A 73 -9.69 -0.80 19.49
N ALA A 74 -9.10 -0.08 18.53
CA ALA A 74 -8.52 1.24 18.75
C ALA A 74 -9.55 2.30 19.16
N LEU A 75 -10.84 2.11 18.91
CA LEU A 75 -11.88 3.04 19.35
C LEU A 75 -11.97 3.17 20.87
N TRP A 76 -11.56 2.12 21.60
CA TRP A 76 -11.60 2.08 23.08
C TRP A 76 -10.20 2.02 23.70
N MET A 77 -9.16 2.29 22.94
CA MET A 77 -7.81 2.32 23.50
C MET A 77 -7.64 3.49 24.48
N THR A 78 -6.86 3.25 25.51
CA THR A 78 -6.49 4.24 26.56
C THR A 78 -4.99 4.27 26.80
N GLU A 79 -4.26 3.24 26.37
CA GLU A 79 -2.83 3.04 26.65
C GLU A 79 -2.02 2.94 25.35
N LEU A 80 -0.78 3.42 25.38
CA LEU A 80 0.12 3.42 24.23
C LEU A 80 0.44 2.00 23.68
N TRP A 81 0.55 1.00 24.56
CA TRP A 81 0.80 -0.37 24.14
C TRP A 81 -0.39 -0.94 23.34
N GLN A 82 -1.62 -0.50 23.62
CA GLN A 82 -2.81 -0.87 22.85
C GLN A 82 -2.74 -0.28 21.44
N LEU A 83 -2.30 0.98 21.28
CA LEU A 83 -2.05 1.58 19.98
C LEU A 83 -1.04 0.73 19.18
N THR A 84 0.09 0.38 19.84
CA THR A 84 1.14 -0.44 19.21
C THR A 84 0.61 -1.82 18.80
N LEU A 85 -0.16 -2.49 19.66
CA LEU A 85 -0.73 -3.79 19.37
C LEU A 85 -1.79 -3.71 18.28
N LEU A 86 -2.78 -2.83 18.42
CA LEU A 86 -3.94 -2.78 17.53
C LEU A 86 -3.59 -2.14 16.18
N MET A 87 -3.03 -0.94 16.18
CA MET A 87 -2.72 -0.20 14.98
C MET A 87 -1.33 -0.55 14.41
N GLY A 88 -0.38 -0.91 15.27
CA GLY A 88 0.95 -1.37 14.86
C GLY A 88 0.93 -2.81 14.36
N VAL A 89 0.59 -3.76 15.22
CA VAL A 89 0.73 -5.19 14.88
C VAL A 89 -0.47 -5.70 14.09
N VAL A 90 -1.69 -5.58 14.60
CA VAL A 90 -2.87 -6.20 13.99
C VAL A 90 -3.20 -5.57 12.63
N VAL A 91 -3.25 -4.24 12.54
CA VAL A 91 -3.46 -3.53 11.27
C VAL A 91 -2.24 -3.71 10.35
N GLY A 92 -1.01 -3.76 10.88
CA GLY A 92 0.20 -4.01 10.11
C GLY A 92 0.18 -5.35 9.40
N LEU A 93 -0.14 -6.43 10.10
CA LEU A 93 -0.32 -7.76 9.53
C LEU A 93 -1.44 -7.79 8.49
N GLY A 94 -2.58 -7.18 8.80
CA GLY A 94 -3.71 -7.10 7.88
C GLY A 94 -3.36 -6.37 6.58
N THR A 95 -2.78 -5.18 6.66
CA THR A 95 -2.40 -4.39 5.47
C THR A 95 -1.30 -5.06 4.67
N GLY A 96 -0.34 -5.72 5.31
CA GLY A 96 0.73 -6.47 4.66
C GLY A 96 0.24 -7.65 3.81
N LEU A 97 -0.85 -8.32 4.22
CA LEU A 97 -1.45 -9.42 3.46
C LEU A 97 -2.03 -8.98 2.10
N THR A 98 -2.43 -7.72 1.96
CA THR A 98 -3.08 -7.20 0.74
C THR A 98 -2.31 -6.07 0.07
N ALA A 99 -1.04 -5.87 0.43
CA ALA A 99 -0.13 -4.92 -0.19
C ALA A 99 -0.01 -5.12 -1.71
N MET A 100 1.04 -4.64 -2.33
CA MET A 100 1.30 -4.75 -3.78
C MET A 100 1.23 -6.20 -4.30
N VAL A 101 1.49 -7.20 -3.44
CA VAL A 101 1.45 -8.63 -3.77
C VAL A 101 0.06 -9.08 -4.23
N LEU A 102 -1.01 -8.52 -3.68
CA LEU A 102 -2.38 -8.85 -4.12
C LEU A 102 -2.57 -8.49 -5.61
N GLY A 103 -2.19 -7.27 -6.00
CA GLY A 103 -2.31 -6.81 -7.39
C GLY A 103 -1.51 -7.68 -8.35
N ALA A 104 -0.27 -7.97 -8.02
CA ALA A 104 0.59 -8.86 -8.81
C ALA A 104 0.01 -10.29 -8.92
N THR A 105 -0.50 -10.84 -7.81
CA THR A 105 -1.09 -12.19 -7.79
C THR A 105 -2.38 -12.26 -8.61
N VAL A 106 -3.24 -11.25 -8.53
CA VAL A 106 -4.46 -11.17 -9.36
C VAL A 106 -4.07 -11.09 -10.84
N ALA A 107 -3.17 -10.16 -11.19
CA ALA A 107 -2.74 -9.97 -12.57
C ALA A 107 -2.10 -11.23 -13.16
N THR A 108 -1.23 -11.91 -12.42
CA THR A 108 -0.56 -13.13 -12.91
C THR A 108 -1.50 -14.33 -13.06
N ARG A 109 -2.57 -14.41 -12.26
CA ARG A 109 -3.51 -15.53 -12.33
C ARG A 109 -4.61 -15.35 -13.38
N TRP A 110 -5.08 -14.12 -13.57
CA TRP A 110 -6.24 -13.83 -14.39
C TRP A 110 -5.87 -13.32 -15.78
N PHE A 111 -4.63 -12.82 -15.99
CA PHE A 111 -4.22 -12.18 -17.23
C PHE A 111 -2.89 -12.75 -17.71
N VAL A 112 -2.84 -13.17 -18.97
CA VAL A 112 -1.61 -13.46 -19.72
C VAL A 112 -1.22 -12.26 -20.53
N ASN A 113 -2.18 -11.70 -21.26
CA ASN A 113 -2.03 -10.45 -22.00
C ASN A 113 -2.35 -9.24 -21.11
N ARG A 114 -1.66 -8.11 -21.33
CA ARG A 114 -1.87 -6.83 -20.65
C ARG A 114 -1.64 -6.88 -19.12
N ARG A 115 -0.77 -7.76 -18.66
CA ARG A 115 -0.43 -7.89 -17.22
C ARG A 115 0.06 -6.59 -16.61
N GLY A 116 0.94 -5.87 -17.32
CA GLY A 116 1.49 -4.58 -16.87
C GLY A 116 0.41 -3.54 -16.67
N LEU A 117 -0.50 -3.38 -17.63
CA LEU A 117 -1.64 -2.46 -17.52
C LEU A 117 -2.52 -2.79 -16.29
N VAL A 118 -2.83 -4.08 -16.09
CA VAL A 118 -3.66 -4.51 -14.94
C VAL A 118 -2.94 -4.27 -13.62
N ILE A 119 -1.65 -4.58 -13.52
CA ILE A 119 -0.83 -4.25 -12.34
C ILE A 119 -0.83 -2.74 -12.12
N GLY A 120 -0.62 -1.94 -13.16
CA GLY A 120 -0.66 -0.49 -13.11
C GLY A 120 -1.98 0.05 -12.56
N LEU A 121 -3.12 -0.43 -13.06
CA LEU A 121 -4.46 -0.03 -12.57
C LEU A 121 -4.69 -0.43 -11.11
N LEU A 122 -4.29 -1.65 -10.73
CA LEU A 122 -4.45 -2.12 -9.35
C LEU A 122 -3.53 -1.37 -8.39
N THR A 123 -2.31 -1.04 -8.80
CA THR A 123 -1.37 -0.23 -8.00
C THR A 123 -1.86 1.21 -7.90
N ALA A 124 -2.31 1.80 -9.01
CA ALA A 124 -2.88 3.14 -9.02
C ALA A 124 -4.09 3.28 -8.08
N SER A 125 -4.88 2.20 -7.89
CA SER A 125 -5.98 2.19 -6.92
C SER A 125 -5.51 2.38 -5.47
N THR A 126 -4.26 2.08 -5.14
CA THR A 126 -3.69 2.34 -3.80
C THR A 126 -3.37 3.81 -3.61
N ALA A 127 -2.77 4.46 -4.60
CA ALA A 127 -2.51 5.89 -4.58
C ALA A 127 -3.82 6.70 -4.52
N THR A 128 -4.80 6.33 -5.35
CA THR A 128 -6.15 6.93 -5.32
C THR A 128 -6.83 6.74 -3.96
N GLY A 129 -6.66 5.56 -3.34
CA GLY A 129 -7.19 5.30 -2.01
C GLY A 129 -6.66 6.29 -0.97
N GLN A 130 -5.36 6.52 -0.94
CA GLN A 130 -4.77 7.50 -0.04
C GLN A 130 -5.26 8.93 -0.34
N LEU A 131 -5.26 9.32 -1.62
CA LEU A 131 -5.71 10.65 -2.06
C LEU A 131 -7.14 10.97 -1.68
N VAL A 132 -8.06 10.01 -1.79
CA VAL A 132 -9.48 10.22 -1.48
C VAL A 132 -9.74 10.11 0.02
N PHE A 133 -9.17 9.08 0.68
CA PHE A 133 -9.46 8.82 2.10
C PHE A 133 -8.76 9.82 3.03
N LEU A 134 -7.53 10.27 2.74
CA LEU A 134 -6.80 11.16 3.64
C LEU A 134 -7.53 12.49 3.89
N PRO A 135 -7.94 13.26 2.86
CA PRO A 135 -8.67 14.51 3.09
C PRO A 135 -10.02 14.29 3.79
N VAL A 136 -10.74 13.23 3.43
CA VAL A 136 -12.02 12.89 4.06
C VAL A 136 -11.83 12.56 5.54
N MET A 137 -10.80 11.74 5.85
CA MET A 137 -10.48 11.38 7.23
C MET A 137 -10.01 12.58 8.05
N ALA A 138 -9.21 13.46 7.47
CA ALA A 138 -8.76 14.70 8.12
C ALA A 138 -9.95 15.60 8.44
N ALA A 139 -10.81 15.87 7.46
CA ALA A 139 -12.01 16.70 7.64
C ALA A 139 -12.98 16.10 8.69
N LEU A 140 -13.19 14.78 8.68
CA LEU A 140 -14.00 14.11 9.69
C LEU A 140 -13.37 14.17 11.08
N THR A 141 -12.06 14.02 11.17
CA THR A 141 -11.33 14.09 12.44
C THR A 141 -11.44 15.47 13.07
N GLU A 142 -11.36 16.54 12.27
CA GLU A 142 -11.52 17.92 12.74
C GLU A 142 -12.99 18.23 13.12
N ALA A 143 -13.96 17.73 12.34
CA ALA A 143 -15.37 18.07 12.54
C ALA A 143 -16.03 17.28 13.68
N VAL A 144 -15.75 15.97 13.80
CA VAL A 144 -16.48 15.04 14.69
C VAL A 144 -15.56 14.14 15.52
N GLY A 145 -14.26 14.33 15.43
CA GLY A 145 -13.25 13.60 16.18
C GLY A 145 -12.77 12.32 15.48
N TRP A 146 -11.57 11.87 15.88
CA TRP A 146 -10.86 10.75 15.24
C TRP A 146 -11.58 9.40 15.37
N ARG A 147 -12.31 9.17 16.48
CA ARG A 147 -13.10 7.93 16.66
C ARG A 147 -14.23 7.82 15.63
N ALA A 148 -14.92 8.91 15.35
CA ALA A 148 -15.96 8.93 14.32
C ALA A 148 -15.35 8.72 12.92
N ALA A 149 -14.22 9.34 12.63
CA ALA A 149 -13.48 9.13 11.39
C ALA A 149 -13.06 7.65 11.21
N LEU A 150 -12.51 7.01 12.26
CA LEU A 150 -12.19 5.56 12.23
C LEU A 150 -13.44 4.69 12.00
N SER A 151 -14.59 5.06 12.56
CA SER A 151 -15.86 4.34 12.36
C SER A 151 -16.31 4.35 10.90
N VAL A 152 -16.09 5.47 10.17
CA VAL A 152 -16.35 5.54 8.72
C VAL A 152 -15.44 4.59 7.96
N SER A 153 -14.16 4.49 8.35
CA SER A 153 -13.23 3.53 7.75
C SER A 153 -13.66 2.08 7.99
N LEU A 154 -14.21 1.77 9.17
CA LEU A 154 -14.77 0.44 9.47
C LEU A 154 -15.96 0.10 8.55
N VAL A 155 -16.86 1.05 8.32
CA VAL A 155 -17.97 0.84 7.39
C VAL A 155 -17.46 0.58 5.97
N ALA A 156 -16.50 1.37 5.50
CA ALA A 156 -15.91 1.17 4.18
C ALA A 156 -15.21 -0.21 4.06
N LEU A 157 -14.50 -0.65 5.10
CA LEU A 157 -13.89 -1.99 5.15
C LEU A 157 -14.94 -3.10 5.13
N PHE A 158 -16.04 -2.94 5.87
CA PHE A 158 -17.13 -3.91 5.91
C PHE A 158 -17.80 -4.05 4.54
N VAL A 159 -18.10 -2.94 3.87
CA VAL A 159 -18.63 -2.94 2.50
C VAL A 159 -17.67 -3.61 1.53
N ALA A 160 -16.36 -3.31 1.64
CA ALA A 160 -15.34 -3.94 0.82
C ALA A 160 -15.21 -5.45 1.10
N ALA A 161 -15.40 -5.90 2.37
CA ALA A 161 -15.41 -7.31 2.74
C ALA A 161 -16.60 -8.05 2.13
N ILE A 162 -17.79 -7.45 2.17
CA ILE A 162 -18.98 -8.02 1.52
C ILE A 162 -18.76 -8.11 0.00
N ALA A 163 -18.26 -7.05 -0.62
CA ALA A 163 -17.96 -7.05 -2.05
C ALA A 163 -16.94 -8.15 -2.41
N ALA A 164 -15.87 -8.31 -1.63
CA ALA A 164 -14.90 -9.37 -1.82
C ALA A 164 -15.53 -10.77 -1.63
N LEU A 165 -16.39 -10.91 -0.62
CA LEU A 165 -17.10 -12.15 -0.35
C LEU A 165 -18.02 -12.56 -1.52
N MET A 166 -18.71 -11.61 -2.12
CA MET A 166 -19.69 -11.88 -3.17
C MET A 166 -19.05 -12.01 -4.57
N LEU A 167 -18.12 -11.11 -4.89
CA LEU A 167 -17.61 -10.96 -6.26
C LEU A 167 -16.29 -11.69 -6.50
N MET A 168 -15.44 -11.86 -5.46
CA MET A 168 -14.10 -12.36 -5.69
C MET A 168 -14.05 -13.89 -5.85
N ARG A 169 -13.27 -14.34 -6.84
CA ARG A 169 -12.96 -15.74 -7.08
C ARG A 169 -11.44 -15.94 -6.99
N ASN A 170 -11.01 -17.14 -6.62
CA ASN A 170 -9.60 -17.41 -6.39
C ASN A 170 -8.81 -17.53 -7.70
N ARG A 171 -9.42 -18.15 -8.73
CA ARG A 171 -8.80 -18.45 -10.02
C ARG A 171 -9.84 -18.48 -11.15
N PRO A 172 -9.42 -18.23 -12.41
CA PRO A 172 -10.29 -18.45 -13.57
C PRO A 172 -10.79 -19.90 -13.67
N SER A 173 -9.92 -20.88 -13.36
CA SER A 173 -10.25 -22.30 -13.38
C SER A 173 -11.42 -22.68 -12.46
N ASP A 174 -11.67 -21.94 -11.37
CA ASP A 174 -12.81 -22.17 -10.47
C ASP A 174 -14.15 -21.89 -11.17
N LEU A 175 -14.12 -21.16 -12.27
CA LEU A 175 -15.27 -20.84 -13.14
C LEU A 175 -15.22 -21.60 -14.48
N GLY A 176 -14.26 -22.51 -14.66
CA GLY A 176 -14.04 -23.19 -15.93
C GLY A 176 -13.50 -22.27 -17.05
N LEU A 177 -12.97 -21.10 -16.69
CA LEU A 177 -12.45 -20.10 -17.63
C LEU A 177 -10.92 -20.23 -17.77
N ALA A 178 -10.42 -19.94 -18.98
CA ALA A 178 -9.00 -19.70 -19.19
C ALA A 178 -8.62 -18.27 -18.71
N PRO A 179 -7.35 -18.03 -18.32
CA PRO A 179 -6.85 -16.68 -18.10
C PRO A 179 -6.99 -15.82 -19.36
N TYR A 180 -7.23 -14.52 -19.19
CA TYR A 180 -7.37 -13.61 -20.32
C TYR A 180 -6.12 -13.61 -21.22
N GLY A 181 -6.29 -14.01 -22.47
CA GLY A 181 -5.21 -14.14 -23.44
C GLY A 181 -4.68 -15.57 -23.61
N GLU A 182 -5.24 -16.56 -22.92
CA GLU A 182 -4.99 -18.00 -23.10
C GLU A 182 -6.23 -18.73 -23.63
N MET A 183 -6.00 -19.84 -24.35
CA MET A 183 -7.09 -20.70 -24.84
C MET A 183 -7.33 -21.91 -23.93
N ALA A 184 -6.35 -22.27 -23.10
CA ALA A 184 -6.43 -23.45 -22.23
C ALA A 184 -6.69 -23.07 -20.78
N VAL A 185 -7.53 -23.85 -20.11
CA VAL A 185 -7.74 -23.73 -18.66
C VAL A 185 -6.50 -24.26 -17.94
N VAL A 186 -5.82 -23.40 -17.19
CA VAL A 186 -4.63 -23.78 -16.44
C VAL A 186 -5.07 -24.43 -15.11
N PRO A 187 -4.72 -25.69 -14.87
CA PRO A 187 -5.10 -26.37 -13.63
C PRO A 187 -4.44 -25.72 -12.41
N ALA A 188 -5.07 -25.85 -11.25
CA ALA A 188 -4.52 -25.36 -10.00
C ALA A 188 -3.23 -26.13 -9.66
N PRO A 189 -2.14 -25.46 -9.25
CA PRO A 189 -0.96 -26.16 -8.78
C PRO A 189 -1.28 -26.98 -7.52
N PRO A 190 -0.55 -28.09 -7.30
CA PRO A 190 -0.75 -28.94 -6.13
C PRO A 190 -0.57 -28.15 -4.83
N GLN A 191 -1.37 -28.47 -3.82
CA GLN A 191 -1.29 -27.80 -2.53
C GLN A 191 -0.01 -28.19 -1.79
N GLN A 192 0.76 -27.21 -1.39
CA GLN A 192 1.95 -27.43 -0.56
C GLN A 192 1.55 -27.74 0.90
N SER A 193 2.41 -28.46 1.63
CA SER A 193 2.25 -28.64 3.07
C SER A 193 2.35 -27.29 3.81
N LEU A 194 1.81 -27.19 5.04
CA LEU A 194 1.90 -25.97 5.85
C LEU A 194 3.34 -25.54 6.11
N LEU A 195 4.21 -26.49 6.45
CA LEU A 195 5.63 -26.23 6.71
C LEU A 195 6.34 -25.74 5.44
N ALA A 196 6.09 -26.37 4.29
CA ALA A 196 6.65 -25.93 3.02
C ALA A 196 6.15 -24.54 2.64
N MET A 197 4.88 -24.21 2.90
CA MET A 197 4.31 -22.88 2.66
C MET A 197 5.01 -21.80 3.52
N LEU A 198 5.23 -22.06 4.81
CA LEU A 198 5.88 -21.08 5.70
C LEU A 198 7.39 -20.96 5.42
N ALA A 199 8.03 -22.03 4.98
CA ALA A 199 9.46 -22.01 4.62
C ALA A 199 9.71 -21.39 3.24
N SER A 200 8.76 -21.52 2.29
CA SER A 200 8.95 -21.11 0.89
C SER A 200 9.33 -19.63 0.73
N PRO A 201 8.76 -18.65 1.47
CA PRO A 201 9.16 -17.25 1.37
C PRO A 201 10.63 -17.03 1.76
N ILE A 202 11.08 -17.70 2.81
CA ILE A 202 12.45 -17.59 3.32
C ILE A 202 13.44 -18.22 2.33
N VAL A 203 13.13 -19.41 1.83
CA VAL A 203 13.94 -20.11 0.84
C VAL A 203 14.03 -19.27 -0.44
N THR A 204 12.89 -18.82 -0.97
CA THR A 204 12.85 -17.98 -2.17
C THR A 204 13.61 -16.67 -1.98
N LEU A 205 13.51 -16.03 -0.82
CA LEU A 205 14.26 -14.80 -0.52
C LEU A 205 15.78 -15.06 -0.45
N ARG A 206 16.18 -16.18 0.15
CA ARG A 206 17.58 -16.61 0.21
C ARG A 206 18.14 -16.87 -1.19
N ASP A 207 17.40 -17.59 -2.02
CA ASP A 207 17.80 -17.90 -3.40
C ASP A 207 17.88 -16.62 -4.25
N ALA A 208 16.89 -15.73 -4.11
CA ALA A 208 16.88 -14.43 -4.77
C ALA A 208 18.07 -13.56 -4.34
N ALA A 209 18.39 -13.54 -3.05
CA ALA A 209 19.51 -12.77 -2.49
C ALA A 209 20.87 -13.22 -3.03
N GLY A 210 20.99 -14.44 -3.56
CA GLY A 210 22.16 -14.93 -4.29
C GLY A 210 22.32 -14.28 -5.68
N THR A 211 21.32 -13.56 -6.19
CA THR A 211 21.36 -12.96 -7.53
C THR A 211 21.70 -11.47 -7.49
N ARG A 212 22.51 -10.99 -8.43
CA ARG A 212 22.83 -9.55 -8.56
C ARG A 212 21.57 -8.73 -8.85
N MET A 213 20.60 -9.28 -9.59
CA MET A 213 19.36 -8.62 -9.94
C MET A 213 18.52 -8.28 -8.70
N PHE A 214 18.49 -9.18 -7.72
CA PHE A 214 17.80 -8.94 -6.45
C PHE A 214 18.33 -7.68 -5.75
N TRP A 215 19.63 -7.54 -5.60
CA TRP A 215 20.25 -6.39 -4.93
C TRP A 215 20.07 -5.08 -5.70
N LEU A 216 20.09 -5.15 -7.02
CA LEU A 216 19.81 -3.99 -7.86
C LEU A 216 18.35 -3.53 -7.67
N LEU A 217 17.39 -4.45 -7.73
CA LEU A 217 15.98 -4.13 -7.49
C LEU A 217 15.74 -3.69 -6.05
N PHE A 218 16.35 -4.34 -5.07
CA PHE A 218 16.28 -3.93 -3.67
C PHE A 218 16.78 -2.49 -3.48
N GLY A 219 17.94 -2.15 -4.03
CA GLY A 219 18.51 -0.80 -3.96
C GLY A 219 17.60 0.24 -4.64
N THR A 220 17.06 -0.05 -5.82
CA THR A 220 16.15 0.86 -6.52
C THR A 220 14.85 1.06 -5.76
N PHE A 221 14.25 0.01 -5.19
CA PHE A 221 13.06 0.13 -4.35
C PHE A 221 13.33 0.84 -3.03
N PHE A 222 14.51 0.64 -2.42
CA PHE A 222 14.92 1.36 -1.23
C PHE A 222 14.99 2.87 -1.49
N ILE A 223 15.67 3.29 -2.57
CA ILE A 223 15.76 4.71 -2.98
C ILE A 223 14.35 5.25 -3.31
N CYS A 224 13.51 4.47 -3.99
CA CYS A 224 12.14 4.85 -4.28
C CYS A 224 11.33 5.09 -2.99
N GLY A 225 11.40 4.17 -2.03
CA GLY A 225 10.72 4.30 -0.73
C GLY A 225 11.18 5.52 0.05
N MET A 226 12.49 5.73 0.15
CA MET A 226 13.08 6.89 0.84
C MET A 226 12.66 8.21 0.20
N SER A 227 12.68 8.30 -1.13
CA SER A 227 12.35 9.54 -1.83
C SER A 227 10.83 9.80 -1.92
N THR A 228 9.98 8.76 -2.04
CA THR A 228 8.53 8.96 -2.11
C THR A 228 7.91 9.10 -0.72
N ASN A 229 8.08 8.08 0.13
CA ASN A 229 7.44 8.07 1.44
C ASN A 229 8.21 8.93 2.45
N GLY A 230 9.55 8.85 2.44
CA GLY A 230 10.39 9.61 3.35
C GLY A 230 10.38 11.10 3.02
N LEU A 231 10.81 11.48 1.82
CA LEU A 231 10.96 12.89 1.47
C LEU A 231 9.62 13.55 1.10
N ILE A 232 8.93 13.04 0.09
CA ILE A 232 7.75 13.74 -0.46
C ILE A 232 6.54 13.61 0.47
N GLN A 233 6.15 12.40 0.89
CA GLN A 233 4.92 12.24 1.68
C GLN A 233 5.06 12.73 3.13
N THR A 234 6.25 12.66 3.70
CA THR A 234 6.46 13.02 5.12
C THR A 234 6.95 14.44 5.30
N HIS A 235 7.88 14.91 4.47
CA HIS A 235 8.58 16.17 4.69
C HIS A 235 8.18 17.30 3.75
N PHE A 236 7.37 17.06 2.72
CA PHE A 236 7.02 18.08 1.74
C PHE A 236 6.20 19.24 2.36
N ILE A 237 5.20 18.94 3.20
CA ILE A 237 4.39 19.99 3.84
C ILE A 237 5.22 20.83 4.81
N PRO A 238 6.01 20.25 5.74
CA PRO A 238 6.94 21.03 6.55
C PRO A 238 7.91 21.86 5.72
N LEU A 239 8.51 21.28 4.68
CA LEU A 239 9.41 21.99 3.77
C LEU A 239 8.74 23.21 3.12
N CYS A 240 7.51 23.06 2.61
CA CYS A 240 6.75 24.19 2.08
C CYS A 240 6.49 25.26 3.13
N GLY A 241 6.27 24.86 4.38
CA GLY A 241 6.12 25.77 5.53
C GLY A 241 7.37 26.60 5.79
N ASP A 242 8.56 26.01 5.67
CA ASP A 242 9.85 26.71 5.82
C ASP A 242 10.03 27.79 4.73
N PHE A 243 9.41 27.65 3.57
CA PHE A 243 9.34 28.64 2.49
C PHE A 243 8.12 29.57 2.59
N GLY A 244 7.37 29.55 3.69
CA GLY A 244 6.23 30.44 3.94
C GLY A 244 4.93 30.06 3.24
N LEU A 245 4.84 28.86 2.64
CA LEU A 245 3.62 28.36 2.03
C LEU A 245 2.65 27.81 3.07
N ALA A 246 1.37 28.18 2.95
CA ALA A 246 0.33 27.65 3.84
C ALA A 246 0.17 26.14 3.68
N ALA A 247 -0.07 25.41 4.76
CA ALA A 247 -0.23 23.95 4.76
C ALA A 247 -1.32 23.47 3.79
N VAL A 248 -2.42 24.22 3.65
CA VAL A 248 -3.50 23.94 2.71
C VAL A 248 -3.01 23.98 1.25
N THR A 249 -2.17 24.96 0.92
CA THR A 249 -1.57 25.09 -0.43
C THR A 249 -0.63 23.93 -0.70
N ALA A 250 0.24 23.57 0.26
CA ALA A 250 1.15 22.45 0.17
C ALA A 250 0.38 21.10 0.01
N ALA A 251 -0.71 20.92 0.75
CA ALA A 251 -1.60 19.77 0.60
C ALA A 251 -2.27 19.72 -0.79
N GLY A 252 -2.64 20.88 -1.34
CA GLY A 252 -3.15 20.99 -2.71
C GLY A 252 -2.13 20.53 -3.76
N VAL A 253 -0.87 20.92 -3.62
CA VAL A 253 0.22 20.46 -4.49
C VAL A 253 0.42 18.94 -4.37
N LEU A 254 0.39 18.39 -3.16
CA LEU A 254 0.45 16.93 -2.96
C LEU A 254 -0.72 16.20 -3.64
N ALA A 255 -1.93 16.77 -3.62
CA ALA A 255 -3.07 16.20 -4.32
C ALA A 255 -2.85 16.18 -5.85
N VAL A 256 -2.26 17.24 -6.40
CA VAL A 256 -1.89 17.28 -7.82
C VAL A 256 -0.80 16.25 -8.14
N ILE A 257 0.23 16.12 -7.31
CA ILE A 257 1.26 15.07 -7.42
C ILE A 257 0.60 13.68 -7.46
N GLY A 258 -0.37 13.42 -6.60
CA GLY A 258 -1.07 12.14 -6.58
C GLY A 258 -1.91 11.88 -7.84
N LEU A 259 -2.47 12.91 -8.48
CA LEU A 259 -3.15 12.77 -9.76
C LEU A 259 -2.16 12.35 -10.87
N PHE A 260 -0.98 12.98 -10.90
CA PHE A 260 0.09 12.58 -11.83
C PHE A 260 0.65 11.19 -11.51
N ASP A 261 0.75 10.81 -10.23
CA ASP A 261 1.15 9.46 -9.81
C ASP A 261 0.15 8.41 -10.31
N PHE A 262 -1.15 8.66 -10.21
CA PHE A 262 -2.16 7.79 -10.79
C PHE A 262 -1.97 7.61 -12.30
N ALA A 263 -1.89 8.71 -13.06
CA ALA A 263 -1.71 8.67 -14.50
C ALA A 263 -0.37 8.01 -14.89
N GLY A 264 0.71 8.35 -14.18
CA GLY A 264 2.04 7.78 -14.38
C GLY A 264 2.09 6.28 -14.10
N THR A 265 1.44 5.84 -13.03
CA THR A 265 1.41 4.41 -12.64
C THR A 265 0.64 3.57 -13.67
N VAL A 266 -0.51 4.04 -14.13
CA VAL A 266 -1.27 3.37 -15.20
C VAL A 266 -0.48 3.37 -16.51
N GLY A 267 0.08 4.52 -16.87
CA GLY A 267 0.90 4.69 -18.07
C GLY A 267 2.15 3.81 -18.06
N SER A 268 2.84 3.71 -16.93
CA SER A 268 4.02 2.86 -16.77
C SER A 268 3.67 1.37 -16.90
N GLY A 269 2.52 0.95 -16.36
CA GLY A 269 2.01 -0.40 -16.52
C GLY A 269 1.74 -0.74 -18.00
N TRP A 270 1.13 0.19 -18.73
CA TRP A 270 0.88 0.03 -20.17
C TRP A 270 2.18 0.02 -21.00
N LEU A 271 3.15 0.84 -20.63
CA LEU A 271 4.47 0.86 -21.26
C LEU A 271 5.24 -0.44 -21.01
N SER A 272 5.13 -1.02 -19.81
CA SER A 272 5.81 -2.26 -19.45
C SER A 272 5.33 -3.49 -20.23
N ASP A 273 4.13 -3.45 -20.79
CA ASP A 273 3.62 -4.48 -21.69
C ASP A 273 4.20 -4.39 -23.12
N ARG A 274 4.89 -3.28 -23.46
CA ARG A 274 5.35 -2.98 -24.83
C ARG A 274 6.85 -2.76 -24.97
N PHE A 275 7.50 -2.28 -23.91
CA PHE A 275 8.91 -1.92 -23.93
C PHE A 275 9.70 -2.74 -22.90
N ASP A 276 11.00 -2.86 -23.11
CA ASP A 276 11.88 -3.50 -22.14
C ASP A 276 11.90 -2.73 -20.81
N ASN A 277 11.52 -3.42 -19.74
CA ASN A 277 11.43 -2.87 -18.40
C ASN A 277 12.75 -2.30 -17.87
N ARG A 278 13.90 -2.75 -18.39
CA ARG A 278 15.23 -2.22 -18.01
C ARG A 278 15.38 -0.76 -18.42
N TRP A 279 14.98 -0.42 -19.66
CA TRP A 279 14.99 0.94 -20.15
C TRP A 279 13.96 1.83 -19.46
N LEU A 280 12.77 1.29 -19.17
CA LEU A 280 11.76 2.02 -18.42
C LEU A 280 12.23 2.36 -17.02
N LEU A 281 12.83 1.42 -16.28
CA LEU A 281 13.40 1.67 -14.95
C LEU A 281 14.54 2.70 -15.02
N PHE A 282 15.42 2.62 -16.01
CA PHE A 282 16.48 3.60 -16.19
C PHE A 282 15.94 5.01 -16.32
N TRP A 283 14.94 5.21 -17.17
CA TRP A 283 14.33 6.53 -17.37
C TRP A 283 13.55 6.99 -16.15
N TYR A 284 12.76 6.15 -15.52
CA TYR A 284 11.98 6.52 -14.33
C TYR A 284 12.87 6.96 -13.18
N TYR A 285 13.90 6.19 -12.86
CA TYR A 285 14.82 6.56 -11.78
C TYR A 285 15.76 7.71 -12.18
N GLY A 286 16.18 7.78 -13.44
CA GLY A 286 17.01 8.86 -13.95
C GLY A 286 16.30 10.21 -13.90
N LEU A 287 15.09 10.30 -14.46
CA LEU A 287 14.28 11.52 -14.43
C LEU A 287 13.91 11.94 -13.02
N ARG A 288 13.58 10.96 -12.15
CA ARG A 288 13.33 11.21 -10.74
C ARG A 288 14.57 11.76 -10.02
N GLY A 289 15.74 11.16 -10.25
CA GLY A 289 16.99 11.65 -9.69
C GLY A 289 17.27 13.08 -10.11
N LEU A 290 17.11 13.40 -11.41
CA LEU A 290 17.27 14.76 -11.92
C LEU A 290 16.28 15.74 -11.29
N SER A 291 15.01 15.36 -11.12
CA SER A 291 14.00 16.22 -10.50
C SER A 291 14.32 16.51 -9.04
N LEU A 292 14.83 15.52 -8.28
CA LEU A 292 15.23 15.72 -6.89
C LEU A 292 16.50 16.57 -6.74
N ILE A 293 17.45 16.45 -7.68
CA ILE A 293 18.64 17.34 -7.72
C ILE A 293 18.22 18.78 -8.04
N TRP A 294 17.20 18.95 -8.90
CA TRP A 294 16.70 20.27 -9.27
C TRP A 294 15.88 20.92 -8.13
N LEU A 295 15.23 20.15 -7.29
CA LEU A 295 14.30 20.62 -6.25
C LEU A 295 14.90 21.72 -5.34
N PRO A 296 16.14 21.63 -4.82
CA PRO A 296 16.72 22.70 -3.99
C PRO A 296 17.00 24.01 -4.74
N PHE A 297 17.05 23.98 -6.06
CA PHE A 297 17.29 25.16 -6.90
C PHE A 297 15.98 25.79 -7.41
N SER A 298 14.83 25.20 -7.08
CA SER A 298 13.53 25.78 -7.36
C SER A 298 13.18 26.82 -6.30
N ASP A 299 12.76 28.01 -6.73
CA ASP A 299 12.41 29.11 -5.80
C ASP A 299 11.09 28.89 -5.06
N PHE A 300 10.47 27.70 -5.18
CA PHE A 300 9.15 27.35 -4.62
C PHE A 300 8.06 28.43 -4.88
N SER A 301 8.29 29.33 -5.85
CA SER A 301 7.28 30.29 -6.27
C SER A 301 6.18 29.55 -7.03
N LEU A 302 4.93 29.84 -6.70
CA LEU A 302 3.75 29.29 -7.38
C LEU A 302 3.46 29.98 -8.73
N TYR A 303 4.35 30.87 -9.17
CA TYR A 303 4.25 31.65 -10.41
C TYR A 303 5.51 31.45 -11.27
#